data_87c938318287367b6315a09c39ce641f
#
_entry.id   87c938318287367b6315a09c39ce641f
#
_cell.length_a   1.000
_cell.length_b   1.000
_cell.length_c   1.000
_cell.angle_alpha   90.00
_cell.angle_beta   90.00
_cell.angle_gamma   90.00
#
_symmetry.space_group_name_H-M   'P 1'
#
loop_
_entity.id
_entity.type
_entity.pdbx_description
1 polymer ?
#
loop_
_entity_poly.entity_id
_entity_poly.type
_entity_poly.pdbx_seq_one_letter_code
_entity_poly.pdbx_strand_id
1 'polypeptide(L)'
;MPMTHAQRQKVLEEIERKSIVDVAESLGITLVRQGQSYTWSEHDSFVLTPKKNAFYWNSRQVGGGSIKLVQVIKECTHAEALQYLQTVEAGAVETLKEPTPTNFHYYMKEHTQQNATIDYLLQERKLSRETIDFFFEQNLMAQSTYTDKETGQSEPVIVFK
;
A
#
# COMPACT_ATOMS: atom_id res chain seq x y z
N MET A 1 -0.41 13.20 -39.55
CA MET A 1 -1.76 13.53 -39.01
C MET A 1 -1.71 13.47 -37.51
N PRO A 2 -2.27 14.43 -36.77
CA PRO A 2 -2.31 14.35 -35.33
C PRO A 2 -3.22 13.18 -34.86
N MET A 3 -2.77 12.45 -33.85
CA MET A 3 -3.56 11.35 -33.26
C MET A 3 -4.86 11.90 -32.66
N THR A 4 -5.96 11.18 -32.87
CA THR A 4 -7.24 11.49 -32.23
C THR A 4 -7.19 11.19 -30.72
N HIS A 5 -8.13 11.77 -29.95
CA HIS A 5 -8.19 11.54 -28.51
C HIS A 5 -8.31 10.04 -28.18
N ALA A 6 -9.16 9.31 -28.89
CA ALA A 6 -9.35 7.87 -28.71
C ALA A 6 -8.07 7.06 -29.01
N GLN A 7 -7.29 7.45 -30.03
CA GLN A 7 -6.02 6.81 -30.33
C GLN A 7 -4.97 7.04 -29.22
N ARG A 8 -4.91 8.25 -28.68
CA ARG A 8 -4.02 8.58 -27.55
C ARG A 8 -4.38 7.77 -26.31
N GLN A 9 -5.64 7.64 -26.01
CA GLN A 9 -6.12 6.89 -24.85
C GLN A 9 -5.77 5.40 -24.96
N LYS A 10 -5.95 4.81 -26.16
CA LYS A 10 -5.57 3.42 -26.41
C LYS A 10 -4.06 3.18 -26.23
N VAL A 11 -3.23 4.09 -26.72
CA VAL A 11 -1.77 4.01 -26.55
C VAL A 11 -1.38 4.12 -25.08
N LEU A 12 -2.03 5.00 -24.31
CA LEU A 12 -1.78 5.12 -22.88
C LEU A 12 -2.14 3.83 -22.13
N GLU A 13 -3.30 3.24 -22.43
CA GLU A 13 -3.72 1.96 -21.84
C GLU A 13 -2.74 0.81 -22.17
N GLU A 14 -2.24 0.77 -23.38
CA GLU A 14 -1.22 -0.23 -23.79
C GLU A 14 0.09 -0.02 -23.02
N ILE A 15 0.52 1.22 -22.84
CA ILE A 15 1.73 1.56 -22.09
C ILE A 15 1.57 1.22 -20.59
N GLU A 16 0.42 1.53 -20.00
CA GLU A 16 0.15 1.25 -18.59
C GLU A 16 0.09 -0.26 -18.27
N ARG A 17 -0.27 -1.07 -19.26
CA ARG A 17 -0.27 -2.55 -19.16
C ARG A 17 1.11 -3.18 -19.31
N LYS A 18 2.11 -2.44 -19.76
CA LYS A 18 3.48 -2.98 -19.87
C LYS A 18 4.01 -3.38 -18.49
N SER A 19 4.62 -4.55 -18.44
CA SER A 19 5.24 -5.06 -17.20
C SER A 19 6.29 -4.07 -16.68
N ILE A 20 6.08 -3.56 -15.49
CA ILE A 20 7.04 -2.64 -14.86
C ILE A 20 8.37 -3.32 -14.55
N VAL A 21 8.41 -4.64 -14.42
CA VAL A 21 9.63 -5.42 -14.27
C VAL A 21 10.46 -5.30 -15.54
N ASP A 22 9.85 -5.59 -16.71
CA ASP A 22 10.53 -5.54 -18.00
C ASP A 22 10.97 -4.11 -18.33
N VAL A 23 10.14 -3.13 -17.98
CA VAL A 23 10.48 -1.70 -18.13
C VAL A 23 11.69 -1.34 -17.24
N ALA A 24 11.73 -1.80 -16.00
CA ALA A 24 12.87 -1.55 -15.11
C ALA A 24 14.15 -2.19 -15.65
N GLU A 25 14.08 -3.43 -16.14
CA GLU A 25 15.21 -4.10 -16.77
C GLU A 25 15.68 -3.37 -18.04
N SER A 26 14.75 -2.86 -18.87
CA SER A 26 15.08 -2.06 -20.05
C SER A 26 15.79 -0.74 -19.72
N LEU A 27 15.58 -0.22 -18.50
CA LEU A 27 16.27 0.95 -17.97
C LEU A 27 17.64 0.62 -17.35
N GLY A 28 18.07 -0.65 -17.38
CA GLY A 28 19.32 -1.10 -16.80
C GLY A 28 19.26 -1.31 -15.28
N ILE A 29 18.06 -1.40 -14.71
CA ILE A 29 17.89 -1.65 -13.28
C ILE A 29 18.06 -3.14 -13.01
N THR A 30 19.07 -3.51 -12.22
CA THR A 30 19.28 -4.89 -11.78
C THR A 30 18.36 -5.19 -10.61
N LEU A 31 17.33 -6.00 -10.85
CA LEU A 31 16.33 -6.35 -9.88
C LEU A 31 16.69 -7.60 -9.08
N VAL A 32 16.56 -7.53 -7.76
CA VAL A 32 16.72 -8.66 -6.83
C VAL A 32 15.36 -8.99 -6.22
N ARG A 33 14.96 -10.25 -6.36
CA ARG A 33 13.66 -10.70 -5.86
C ARG A 33 13.65 -10.81 -4.34
N GLN A 34 12.65 -10.20 -3.70
CA GLN A 34 12.37 -10.29 -2.27
C GLN A 34 10.90 -10.72 -2.05
N GLY A 35 10.68 -12.03 -1.94
CA GLY A 35 9.34 -12.59 -1.80
C GLY A 35 8.45 -12.31 -3.02
N GLN A 36 7.44 -11.47 -2.88
CA GLN A 36 6.51 -11.08 -3.95
C GLN A 36 6.87 -9.74 -4.62
N SER A 37 7.94 -9.10 -4.18
CA SER A 37 8.43 -7.81 -4.68
C SER A 37 9.85 -7.94 -5.20
N TYR A 38 10.35 -6.89 -5.81
CA TYR A 38 11.74 -6.75 -6.23
C TYR A 38 12.33 -5.48 -5.63
N THR A 39 13.63 -5.50 -5.37
CA THR A 39 14.44 -4.34 -4.99
C THR A 39 15.51 -4.10 -6.04
N TRP A 40 15.98 -2.87 -6.16
CA TRP A 40 17.12 -2.55 -6.99
C TRP A 40 18.42 -2.92 -6.24
N SER A 41 19.31 -3.67 -6.85
CA SER A 41 20.56 -4.13 -6.22
C SER A 41 21.45 -2.99 -5.67
N GLU A 42 21.36 -1.81 -6.29
CA GLU A 42 22.16 -0.63 -5.91
C GLU A 42 21.40 0.33 -4.96
N HIS A 43 20.08 0.15 -4.81
CA HIS A 43 19.22 1.03 -4.03
C HIS A 43 18.16 0.26 -3.24
N ASP A 44 18.50 -0.19 -2.05
CA ASP A 44 17.65 -1.01 -1.16
C ASP A 44 16.28 -0.35 -0.85
N SER A 45 16.23 0.97 -0.91
CA SER A 45 15.00 1.73 -0.67
C SER A 45 14.04 1.77 -1.87
N PHE A 46 14.45 1.24 -3.03
CA PHE A 46 13.59 1.08 -4.20
C PHE A 46 12.88 -0.26 -4.15
N VAL A 47 11.56 -0.24 -4.18
CA VAL A 47 10.72 -1.45 -4.16
C VAL A 47 9.78 -1.43 -5.36
N LEU A 48 9.77 -2.53 -6.10
CA LEU A 48 8.89 -2.76 -7.22
C LEU A 48 7.92 -3.90 -6.90
N THR A 49 6.64 -3.68 -7.09
CA THR A 49 5.57 -4.64 -6.80
C THR A 49 4.88 -5.06 -8.09
N PRO A 50 5.21 -6.23 -8.67
CA PRO A 50 4.67 -6.66 -9.97
C PRO A 50 3.15 -6.77 -10.00
N LYS A 51 2.55 -7.28 -8.93
CA LYS A 51 1.08 -7.42 -8.81
C LYS A 51 0.32 -6.09 -8.94
N LYS A 52 0.94 -5.00 -8.50
CA LYS A 52 0.38 -3.65 -8.62
C LYS A 52 0.85 -2.93 -9.87
N ASN A 53 1.78 -3.52 -10.62
CA ASN A 53 2.50 -2.89 -11.74
C ASN A 53 3.04 -1.50 -11.37
N ALA A 54 3.64 -1.39 -10.17
CA ALA A 54 4.05 -0.13 -9.58
C ALA A 54 5.37 -0.27 -8.83
N PHE A 55 6.06 0.87 -8.69
CA PHE A 55 7.24 1.00 -7.83
C PHE A 55 7.02 2.06 -6.76
N TYR A 56 7.84 1.98 -5.71
CA TYR A 56 7.99 3.04 -4.72
C TYR A 56 9.46 3.16 -4.29
N TRP A 57 9.98 4.37 -4.30
CA TRP A 57 11.34 4.68 -3.88
C TRP A 57 11.32 5.42 -2.56
N ASN A 58 11.49 4.70 -1.45
CA ASN A 58 11.31 5.23 -0.10
C ASN A 58 12.21 6.43 0.21
N SER A 59 13.49 6.38 -0.14
CA SER A 59 14.43 7.48 0.14
C SER A 59 14.14 8.77 -0.67
N ARG A 60 13.48 8.65 -1.81
CA ARG A 60 13.08 9.78 -2.65
C ARG A 60 11.61 10.16 -2.50
N GLN A 61 10.82 9.36 -1.75
CA GLN A 61 9.38 9.53 -1.55
C GLN A 61 8.61 9.68 -2.88
N VAL A 62 8.98 8.89 -3.87
CA VAL A 62 8.38 8.91 -5.20
C VAL A 62 7.95 7.50 -5.60
N GLY A 63 6.79 7.40 -6.25
CA GLY A 63 6.27 6.14 -6.74
C GLY A 63 5.28 6.32 -7.87
N GLY A 64 4.89 5.22 -8.49
CA GLY A 64 3.93 5.19 -9.59
C GLY A 64 4.10 3.98 -10.49
N GLY A 65 3.48 4.03 -11.66
CA GLY A 65 3.58 3.02 -12.71
C GLY A 65 4.79 3.23 -13.63
N SER A 66 4.78 2.51 -14.75
CA SER A 66 5.89 2.47 -15.72
C SER A 66 6.27 3.85 -16.27
N ILE A 67 5.30 4.73 -16.55
CA ILE A 67 5.57 6.07 -17.05
C ILE A 67 6.37 6.87 -16.02
N LYS A 68 5.93 6.84 -14.75
CA LYS A 68 6.61 7.56 -13.68
C LYS A 68 8.01 6.99 -13.40
N LEU A 69 8.18 5.68 -13.53
CA LEU A 69 9.47 5.03 -13.41
C LEU A 69 10.47 5.58 -14.44
N VAL A 70 10.07 5.61 -15.71
CA VAL A 70 10.92 6.18 -16.79
C VAL A 70 11.28 7.62 -16.51
N GLN A 71 10.29 8.46 -16.12
CA GLN A 71 10.54 9.85 -15.78
C GLN A 71 11.58 10.02 -14.67
N VAL A 72 11.49 9.21 -13.61
CA VAL A 72 12.40 9.32 -12.45
C VAL A 72 13.80 8.83 -12.77
N ILE A 73 13.93 7.74 -13.54
CA ILE A 73 15.25 7.15 -13.87
C ILE A 73 15.97 7.93 -14.96
N LYS A 74 15.24 8.39 -16.00
CA LYS A 74 15.83 9.13 -17.13
C LYS A 74 15.80 10.64 -16.93
N GLU A 75 15.21 11.13 -15.84
CA GLU A 75 15.04 12.55 -15.55
C GLU A 75 14.41 13.32 -16.75
N CYS A 76 13.38 12.71 -17.36
CA CYS A 76 12.76 13.17 -18.59
C CYS A 76 11.32 13.65 -18.39
N THR A 77 10.78 14.34 -19.39
CA THR A 77 9.39 14.77 -19.41
C THR A 77 8.42 13.59 -19.59
N HIS A 78 7.15 13.82 -19.28
CA HIS A 78 6.10 12.83 -19.52
C HIS A 78 6.00 12.40 -21.00
N ALA A 79 6.17 13.34 -21.93
CA ALA A 79 6.11 13.04 -23.37
C ALA A 79 7.29 12.14 -23.82
N GLU A 80 8.48 12.43 -23.34
CA GLU A 80 9.68 11.61 -23.61
C GLU A 80 9.57 10.21 -22.99
N ALA A 81 9.00 10.12 -21.77
CA ALA A 81 8.74 8.84 -21.14
C ALA A 81 7.75 7.97 -21.94
N LEU A 82 6.68 8.56 -22.45
CA LEU A 82 5.74 7.88 -23.34
C LEU A 82 6.40 7.40 -24.63
N GLN A 83 7.22 8.26 -25.25
CA GLN A 83 7.95 7.91 -26.46
C GLN A 83 8.91 6.75 -26.22
N TYR A 84 9.66 6.78 -25.12
CA TYR A 84 10.52 5.69 -24.72
C TYR A 84 9.74 4.38 -24.54
N LEU A 85 8.64 4.41 -23.81
CA LEU A 85 7.81 3.22 -23.53
C LEU A 85 7.18 2.62 -24.80
N GLN A 86 6.96 3.39 -25.84
CA GLN A 86 6.52 2.86 -27.14
C GLN A 86 7.59 1.97 -27.80
N THR A 87 8.88 2.22 -27.55
CA THR A 87 9.98 1.45 -28.11
C THR A 87 10.36 0.24 -27.27
N VAL A 88 9.96 0.20 -26.00
CA VAL A 88 10.26 -0.93 -25.10
C VAL A 88 9.36 -2.13 -25.40
N GLU A 89 9.95 -3.26 -25.70
CA GLU A 89 9.27 -4.55 -25.75
C GLU A 89 9.10 -5.06 -24.31
N ALA A 90 7.88 -5.03 -23.79
CA ALA A 90 7.54 -5.50 -22.46
C ALA A 90 6.26 -6.33 -22.52
N GLY A 91 6.20 -7.38 -21.73
CA GLY A 91 5.00 -8.20 -21.58
C GLY A 91 3.83 -7.36 -21.01
N ALA A 92 2.61 -7.73 -21.36
CA ALA A 92 1.42 -7.15 -20.76
C ALA A 92 1.14 -7.82 -19.41
N VAL A 93 0.91 -7.00 -18.37
CA VAL A 93 0.50 -7.47 -17.04
C VAL A 93 -0.95 -7.08 -16.80
N GLU A 94 -1.78 -8.05 -16.43
CA GLU A 94 -3.06 -7.74 -15.80
C GLU A 94 -2.79 -7.25 -14.38
N THR A 95 -2.86 -5.94 -14.19
CA THR A 95 -2.82 -5.36 -12.84
C THR A 95 -4.04 -5.85 -12.08
N LEU A 96 -3.81 -6.49 -10.93
CA LEU A 96 -4.89 -6.72 -10.00
C LEU A 96 -5.41 -5.34 -9.60
N LYS A 97 -6.67 -5.04 -10.00
CA LYS A 97 -7.37 -3.88 -9.46
C LYS A 97 -7.26 -3.98 -7.94
N GLU A 98 -6.81 -2.91 -7.29
CA GLU A 98 -6.87 -2.89 -5.83
C GLU A 98 -8.28 -3.29 -5.41
N PRO A 99 -8.43 -4.24 -4.49
CA PRO A 99 -9.76 -4.56 -3.99
C PRO A 99 -10.35 -3.23 -3.52
N THR A 100 -11.52 -2.89 -4.06
CA THR A 100 -12.32 -1.80 -3.51
C THR A 100 -12.32 -1.96 -2.00
N PRO A 101 -12.03 -0.90 -1.23
CA PRO A 101 -12.01 -1.01 0.21
C PRO A 101 -13.30 -1.67 0.66
N THR A 102 -13.22 -2.93 1.05
CA THR A 102 -14.34 -3.62 1.66
C THR A 102 -14.68 -2.82 2.90
N ASN A 103 -15.93 -2.40 3.03
CA ASN A 103 -16.39 -1.76 4.24
C ASN A 103 -15.93 -2.61 5.42
N PHE A 104 -15.08 -2.05 6.25
CA PHE A 104 -14.62 -2.73 7.45
C PHE A 104 -15.85 -3.01 8.32
N HIS A 105 -16.23 -4.25 8.44
CA HIS A 105 -17.30 -4.68 9.34
C HIS A 105 -16.68 -4.94 10.71
N TYR A 106 -16.92 -4.00 11.62
CA TYR A 106 -16.60 -4.19 13.02
C TYR A 106 -17.57 -5.20 13.63
N TYR A 107 -17.07 -6.38 14.01
CA TYR A 107 -17.87 -7.50 14.53
C TYR A 107 -17.48 -7.93 15.94
N MET A 108 -16.59 -7.19 16.59
CA MET A 108 -16.21 -7.48 17.97
C MET A 108 -17.31 -7.10 18.93
N LYS A 109 -17.63 -7.99 19.88
CA LYS A 109 -18.64 -7.74 20.90
C LYS A 109 -18.04 -6.82 21.97
N GLU A 110 -18.58 -5.63 22.06
CA GLU A 110 -18.18 -4.66 23.10
C GLU A 110 -18.78 -5.02 24.44
N HIS A 111 -17.99 -4.82 25.49
CA HIS A 111 -18.42 -4.99 26.86
C HIS A 111 -19.06 -3.73 27.42
N THR A 112 -20.14 -3.87 28.15
CA THR A 112 -20.77 -2.76 28.90
C THR A 112 -19.88 -2.28 30.05
N GLN A 113 -19.15 -3.21 30.70
CA GLN A 113 -18.18 -2.89 31.74
C GLN A 113 -16.78 -2.81 31.14
N GLN A 114 -16.08 -1.73 31.42
CA GLN A 114 -14.79 -1.39 30.81
C GLN A 114 -13.65 -1.32 31.84
N ASN A 115 -13.87 -1.89 33.03
CA ASN A 115 -12.96 -1.75 34.18
C ASN A 115 -11.54 -2.23 33.87
N ALA A 116 -11.39 -3.41 33.22
CA ALA A 116 -10.06 -3.95 32.91
C ALA A 116 -9.27 -3.05 31.96
N THR A 117 -9.92 -2.45 30.96
CA THR A 117 -9.31 -1.46 30.07
C THR A 117 -8.92 -0.19 30.81
N ILE A 118 -9.80 0.33 31.67
CA ILE A 118 -9.53 1.53 32.46
C ILE A 118 -8.36 1.31 33.39
N ASP A 119 -8.34 0.21 34.13
CA ASP A 119 -7.27 -0.13 35.06
C ASP A 119 -5.92 -0.27 34.35
N TYR A 120 -5.87 -0.95 33.22
CA TYR A 120 -4.68 -1.07 32.39
C TYR A 120 -4.18 0.30 31.91
N LEU A 121 -5.05 1.14 31.40
CA LEU A 121 -4.68 2.46 30.86
C LEU A 121 -4.19 3.40 31.97
N LEU A 122 -4.76 3.34 33.16
CA LEU A 122 -4.35 4.13 34.32
C LEU A 122 -3.02 3.63 34.88
N GLN A 123 -2.90 2.31 35.12
CA GLN A 123 -1.79 1.74 35.91
C GLN A 123 -0.57 1.47 35.04
N GLU A 124 -0.75 0.89 33.86
CA GLU A 124 0.37 0.49 33.01
C GLU A 124 0.75 1.59 32.00
N ARG A 125 -0.26 2.23 31.38
CA ARG A 125 -0.03 3.27 30.37
C ARG A 125 0.08 4.68 30.94
N LYS A 126 -0.26 4.86 32.24
CA LYS A 126 -0.18 6.14 32.95
C LYS A 126 -0.97 7.28 32.29
N LEU A 127 -2.07 6.93 31.60
CA LEU A 127 -2.96 7.94 31.03
C LEU A 127 -3.82 8.57 32.13
N SER A 128 -4.18 9.85 31.96
CA SER A 128 -5.09 10.51 32.89
C SER A 128 -6.52 9.96 32.74
N ARG A 129 -7.27 9.98 33.82
CA ARG A 129 -8.67 9.57 33.81
C ARG A 129 -9.49 10.36 32.80
N GLU A 130 -9.26 11.65 32.70
CA GLU A 130 -9.92 12.55 31.74
C GLU A 130 -9.70 12.13 30.29
N THR A 131 -8.48 11.75 29.96
CA THR A 131 -8.14 11.25 28.61
C THR A 131 -8.88 9.97 28.30
N ILE A 132 -8.92 9.04 29.25
CA ILE A 132 -9.60 7.74 29.06
C ILE A 132 -11.11 7.96 28.89
N ASP A 133 -11.73 8.78 29.75
CA ASP A 133 -13.15 9.08 29.66
C ASP A 133 -13.51 9.75 28.32
N PHE A 134 -12.66 10.68 27.84
CA PHE A 134 -12.84 11.29 26.52
C PHE A 134 -12.90 10.26 25.39
N PHE A 135 -11.98 9.28 25.36
CA PHE A 135 -11.98 8.26 24.30
C PHE A 135 -13.23 7.37 24.34
N PHE A 136 -13.73 7.04 25.55
CA PHE A 136 -14.96 6.27 25.69
C PHE A 136 -16.20 7.08 25.31
N GLU A 137 -16.30 8.34 25.74
CA GLU A 137 -17.42 9.23 25.43
C GLU A 137 -17.53 9.52 23.92
N GLN A 138 -16.37 9.67 23.25
CA GLN A 138 -16.33 9.86 21.81
C GLN A 138 -16.50 8.54 21.02
N ASN A 139 -16.73 7.43 21.71
CA ASN A 139 -16.87 6.10 21.11
C ASN A 139 -15.67 5.69 20.23
N LEU A 140 -14.48 6.17 20.57
CA LEU A 140 -13.22 5.87 19.86
C LEU A 140 -12.53 4.60 20.38
N MET A 141 -12.98 4.11 21.55
CA MET A 141 -12.39 2.97 22.24
C MET A 141 -13.47 2.14 22.93
N ALA A 142 -13.26 0.83 22.98
CA ALA A 142 -14.10 -0.11 23.70
C ALA A 142 -13.28 -1.24 24.32
N GLN A 143 -13.83 -1.89 25.34
CA GLN A 143 -13.32 -3.17 25.82
C GLN A 143 -14.04 -4.31 25.11
N SER A 144 -13.27 -5.32 24.71
CA SER A 144 -13.76 -6.58 24.17
C SER A 144 -13.03 -7.75 24.81
N THR A 145 -13.31 -8.96 24.38
CA THR A 145 -12.59 -10.17 24.77
C THR A 145 -11.98 -10.81 23.54
N TYR A 146 -10.71 -11.11 23.62
CA TYR A 146 -10.04 -11.98 22.66
C TYR A 146 -9.96 -13.39 23.26
N THR A 147 -10.30 -14.39 22.47
CA THR A 147 -10.13 -15.80 22.85
C THR A 147 -9.13 -16.43 21.89
N ASP A 148 -8.03 -16.89 22.42
CA ASP A 148 -7.02 -17.63 21.67
C ASP A 148 -7.60 -18.96 21.19
N LYS A 149 -7.50 -19.23 19.91
CA LYS A 149 -8.10 -20.42 19.29
C LYS A 149 -7.37 -21.72 19.58
N GLU A 150 -6.09 -21.64 19.93
CA GLU A 150 -5.26 -22.81 20.20
C GLU A 150 -5.33 -23.22 21.66
N THR A 151 -5.28 -22.24 22.56
CA THR A 151 -5.28 -22.48 24.01
C THR A 151 -6.66 -22.40 24.65
N GLY A 152 -7.64 -21.78 24.00
CA GLY A 152 -8.97 -21.48 24.54
C GLY A 152 -8.97 -20.44 25.65
N GLN A 153 -7.84 -19.79 25.93
CA GLN A 153 -7.74 -18.74 26.94
C GLN A 153 -8.36 -17.45 26.44
N SER A 154 -9.07 -16.76 27.33
CA SER A 154 -9.73 -15.49 27.02
C SER A 154 -9.16 -14.37 27.86
N GLU A 155 -8.87 -13.26 27.23
CA GLU A 155 -8.34 -12.05 27.86
C GLU A 155 -9.08 -10.80 27.42
N PRO A 156 -9.21 -9.77 28.30
CA PRO A 156 -9.77 -8.49 27.89
C PRO A 156 -8.80 -7.77 26.95
N VAL A 157 -9.34 -7.19 25.88
CA VAL A 157 -8.58 -6.43 24.90
C VAL A 157 -9.21 -5.04 24.68
N ILE A 158 -8.35 -4.08 24.33
CA ILE A 158 -8.78 -2.74 23.94
C ILE A 158 -8.97 -2.72 22.44
N VAL A 159 -10.10 -2.22 22.00
CA VAL A 159 -10.43 -2.01 20.59
C VAL A 159 -10.50 -0.52 20.32
N PHE A 160 -9.71 -0.04 19.37
CA PHE A 160 -9.82 1.32 18.84
C PHE A 160 -10.68 1.29 17.59
N LYS A 161 -11.55 2.32 17.43
CA LYS A 161 -12.52 2.42 16.35
C LYS A 161 -12.19 3.51 15.36
#